data_53e35bc38ef58777d81c610557e90da5
#
_entry.id   53e35bc38ef58777d81c610557e90da5
#
_cell.length_a   1.000
_cell.length_b   1.000
_cell.length_c   1.000
_cell.angle_alpha   90.00
_cell.angle_beta   90.00
_cell.angle_gamma   90.00
#
_symmetry.space_group_name_H-M   'P 1'
#
loop_
_entity.id
_entity.type
_entity.pdbx_description
1 polymer ?
#
loop_
_entity_poly.entity_id
_entity_poly.type
_entity_poly.pdbx_seq_one_letter_code
_entity_poly.pdbx_strand_id
1 'polypeptide(L)'
;ARMAKQADFESVYISGGATANVAGVPDTGLLSLTEFTRTIREIVDASGLPVVADADTGYGEEENAVRTIVEYGRAGAAALHVEDQVFPKRCGHLDGKQCVPADDFAQKIKAMSEHRPSDDFLLIARTDAAGVHSFADAVARGQQYRDAGADMIFPEGLRTEEEFSEYAKACPGLLLANMTEFGKTPQISAKKFESLGYDMVIYPLSMMRLAMGHVARGLSLIHISEP
;
A
#
# COMPACT_ATOMS: atom_id res chain seq x y z
N ALA A 1 -1.08 6.42 14.90
CA ALA A 1 0.39 6.44 14.94
C ALA A 1 0.92 6.25 16.38
N ARG A 2 0.66 7.15 17.34
CA ARG A 2 1.16 7.03 18.74
C ARG A 2 0.74 5.73 19.42
N MET A 3 -0.51 5.28 19.24
CA MET A 3 -0.99 4.01 19.79
C MET A 3 -0.28 2.79 19.18
N ALA A 4 0.06 2.84 17.91
CA ALA A 4 0.86 1.78 17.27
C ALA A 4 2.23 1.66 17.94
N LYS A 5 2.92 2.79 18.17
CA LYS A 5 4.19 2.81 18.91
C LYS A 5 4.05 2.24 20.34
N GLN A 6 2.98 2.58 21.05
CA GLN A 6 2.70 2.07 22.40
C GLN A 6 2.38 0.56 22.42
N ALA A 7 1.97 0.01 21.29
CA ALA A 7 1.68 -1.41 21.09
C ALA A 7 2.86 -2.16 20.41
N ASP A 8 4.06 -1.57 20.43
CA ASP A 8 5.32 -2.15 19.95
C ASP A 8 5.31 -2.54 18.46
N PHE A 9 4.53 -1.80 17.64
CA PHE A 9 4.66 -1.93 16.18
C PHE A 9 5.97 -1.33 15.71
N GLU A 10 6.65 -2.00 14.80
CA GLU A 10 7.95 -1.59 14.25
C GLU A 10 7.83 -0.52 13.15
N SER A 11 6.67 -0.42 12.51
CA SER A 11 6.38 0.56 11.46
C SER A 11 4.90 0.95 11.46
N VAL A 12 4.57 2.03 10.74
CA VAL A 12 3.20 2.45 10.47
C VAL A 12 2.97 2.60 8.97
N TYR A 13 1.77 2.24 8.54
CA TYR A 13 1.37 2.32 7.15
C TYR A 13 0.35 3.44 6.93
N ILE A 14 0.57 4.27 5.90
CA ILE A 14 -0.37 5.29 5.42
C ILE A 14 -1.08 4.73 4.19
N SER A 15 -2.35 4.34 4.38
CA SER A 15 -3.20 3.83 3.32
C SER A 15 -3.85 4.96 2.52
N GLY A 16 -3.82 4.86 1.19
CA GLY A 16 -4.59 5.74 0.30
C GLY A 16 -6.07 5.71 0.62
N GLY A 17 -6.64 4.51 0.77
CA GLY A 17 -8.04 4.34 1.12
C GLY A 17 -8.42 4.92 2.49
N ALA A 18 -7.57 4.77 3.52
CA ALA A 18 -7.83 5.37 4.82
C ALA A 18 -7.74 6.90 4.76
N THR A 19 -6.74 7.43 4.06
CA THR A 19 -6.53 8.88 3.90
C THR A 19 -7.70 9.51 3.11
N ALA A 20 -8.15 8.87 2.04
CA ALA A 20 -9.31 9.30 1.27
C ALA A 20 -10.60 9.31 2.14
N ASN A 21 -10.83 8.26 2.94
CA ASN A 21 -11.96 8.21 3.86
C ASN A 21 -11.93 9.34 4.90
N VAL A 22 -10.77 9.64 5.49
CA VAL A 22 -10.61 10.76 6.44
C VAL A 22 -10.91 12.10 5.76
N ALA A 23 -10.51 12.26 4.51
CA ALA A 23 -10.79 13.45 3.70
C ALA A 23 -12.24 13.52 3.18
N GLY A 24 -13.04 12.44 3.34
CA GLY A 24 -14.42 12.38 2.87
C GLY A 24 -14.58 12.25 1.36
N VAL A 25 -13.56 11.69 0.68
CA VAL A 25 -13.56 11.47 -0.77
C VAL A 25 -13.38 9.98 -1.10
N PRO A 26 -13.82 9.52 -2.30
CA PRO A 26 -13.58 8.15 -2.72
C PRO A 26 -12.10 7.89 -3.02
N ASP A 27 -11.66 6.64 -2.81
CA ASP A 27 -10.31 6.15 -3.08
C ASP A 27 -10.10 5.87 -4.57
N THR A 28 -9.94 6.93 -5.36
CA THR A 28 -9.77 6.90 -6.82
C THR A 28 -8.65 7.82 -7.31
N GLY A 29 -7.66 8.09 -6.45
CA GLY A 29 -6.54 8.97 -6.78
C GLY A 29 -6.90 10.46 -6.74
N LEU A 30 -7.91 10.86 -5.97
CA LEU A 30 -8.33 12.27 -5.85
C LEU A 30 -7.40 13.10 -4.97
N LEU A 31 -6.74 12.47 -4.00
CA LEU A 31 -5.81 13.16 -3.13
C LEU A 31 -4.49 13.42 -3.85
N SER A 32 -3.93 14.58 -3.63
CA SER A 32 -2.70 15.04 -4.28
C SER A 32 -1.44 14.60 -3.52
N LEU A 33 -0.29 14.64 -4.20
CA LEU A 33 1.03 14.50 -3.60
C LEU A 33 1.22 15.40 -2.36
N THR A 34 0.71 16.63 -2.39
CA THR A 34 0.85 17.60 -1.30
C THR A 34 0.07 17.16 -0.04
N GLU A 35 -1.12 16.59 -0.21
CA GLU A 35 -1.92 16.07 0.90
C GLU A 35 -1.25 14.85 1.53
N PHE A 36 -0.72 13.95 0.72
CA PHE A 36 0.03 12.81 1.23
C PHE A 36 1.33 13.20 1.96
N THR A 37 2.14 14.10 1.39
CA THR A 37 3.39 14.55 2.05
C THR A 37 3.11 15.28 3.37
N ARG A 38 2.00 15.99 3.48
CA ARG A 38 1.55 16.55 4.76
C ARG A 38 1.21 15.45 5.77
N THR A 39 0.40 14.47 5.37
CA THR A 39 0.01 13.33 6.22
C THR A 39 1.23 12.53 6.67
N ILE A 40 2.21 12.31 5.78
CA ILE A 40 3.47 11.63 6.10
C ILE A 40 4.20 12.36 7.23
N ARG A 41 4.43 13.69 7.11
CA ARG A 41 5.10 14.48 8.16
C ARG A 41 4.38 14.38 9.50
N GLU A 42 3.06 14.55 9.49
CA GLU A 42 2.23 14.47 10.71
C GLU A 42 2.34 13.09 11.39
N ILE A 43 2.38 12.00 10.62
CA ILE A 43 2.51 10.63 11.15
C ILE A 43 3.93 10.34 11.62
N VAL A 44 4.95 10.74 10.88
CA VAL A 44 6.38 10.63 11.26
C VAL A 44 6.61 11.34 12.58
N ASP A 45 6.24 12.61 12.68
CA ASP A 45 6.42 13.42 13.88
C ASP A 45 5.66 12.84 15.09
N ALA A 46 4.46 12.31 14.85
CA ALA A 46 3.63 11.77 15.92
C ALA A 46 4.10 10.41 16.44
N SER A 47 4.67 9.56 15.60
CA SER A 47 5.05 8.19 15.96
C SER A 47 6.55 8.04 16.24
N GLY A 48 7.39 8.70 15.45
CA GLY A 48 8.82 8.45 15.42
C GLY A 48 9.16 7.01 14.95
N LEU A 49 8.24 6.35 14.23
CA LEU A 49 8.42 5.04 13.62
C LEU A 49 8.69 5.20 12.12
N PRO A 50 9.35 4.22 11.50
CA PRO A 50 9.40 4.13 10.04
C PRO A 50 7.99 4.17 9.44
N VAL A 51 7.81 5.00 8.43
CA VAL A 51 6.51 5.17 7.73
C VAL A 51 6.61 4.58 6.34
N VAL A 52 5.72 3.65 6.03
CA VAL A 52 5.46 3.14 4.67
C VAL A 52 4.22 3.84 4.13
N ALA A 53 4.29 4.47 2.96
CA ALA A 53 3.19 5.27 2.45
C ALA A 53 2.72 4.81 1.05
N ASP A 54 1.40 4.82 0.87
CA ASP A 54 0.75 4.65 -0.42
C ASP A 54 1.06 5.86 -1.32
N ALA A 55 1.45 5.61 -2.56
CA ALA A 55 1.70 6.64 -3.58
C ALA A 55 0.79 6.49 -4.80
N ASP A 56 -0.33 5.74 -4.67
CA ASP A 56 -1.24 5.45 -5.76
C ASP A 56 -0.46 5.00 -7.03
N THR A 57 -0.67 5.65 -8.17
CA THR A 57 0.05 5.37 -9.44
C THR A 57 1.31 6.25 -9.64
N GLY A 58 1.73 7.00 -8.60
CA GLY A 58 2.87 7.93 -8.67
C GLY A 58 2.50 9.36 -9.03
N TYR A 59 1.21 9.72 -9.02
CA TYR A 59 0.64 11.06 -9.30
C TYR A 59 0.94 11.57 -10.72
N GLY A 60 1.16 10.67 -11.67
CA GLY A 60 1.40 10.96 -13.08
C GLY A 60 2.40 10.00 -13.72
N GLU A 61 3.05 10.47 -14.77
CA GLU A 61 4.05 9.70 -15.50
C GLU A 61 5.43 9.71 -14.80
N GLU A 62 6.46 9.33 -15.49
CA GLU A 62 7.80 9.08 -14.95
C GLU A 62 8.36 10.25 -14.11
N GLU A 63 8.34 11.48 -14.64
CA GLU A 63 8.86 12.64 -13.92
C GLU A 63 8.06 12.96 -12.64
N ASN A 64 6.73 12.73 -12.67
CA ASN A 64 5.90 12.89 -11.48
C ASN A 64 6.20 11.81 -10.44
N ALA A 65 6.44 10.57 -10.87
CA ALA A 65 6.81 9.48 -9.98
C ALA A 65 8.20 9.72 -9.33
N VAL A 66 9.16 10.22 -10.09
CA VAL A 66 10.47 10.68 -9.56
C VAL A 66 10.27 11.79 -8.52
N ARG A 67 9.46 12.80 -8.82
CA ARG A 67 9.13 13.84 -7.85
C ARG A 67 8.49 13.24 -6.60
N THR A 68 7.63 12.25 -6.75
CA THR A 68 6.92 11.61 -5.64
C THR A 68 7.88 10.93 -4.67
N ILE A 69 8.82 10.12 -5.14
CA ILE A 69 9.77 9.44 -4.25
C ILE A 69 10.66 10.44 -3.51
N VAL A 70 11.10 11.51 -4.18
CA VAL A 70 11.90 12.57 -3.57
C VAL A 70 11.10 13.32 -2.48
N GLU A 71 9.87 13.73 -2.78
CA GLU A 71 9.04 14.47 -1.81
C GLU A 71 8.58 13.61 -0.64
N TYR A 72 8.35 12.30 -0.84
CA TYR A 72 8.05 11.36 0.25
C TYR A 72 9.24 11.19 1.19
N GLY A 73 10.45 11.05 0.64
CA GLY A 73 11.67 11.03 1.45
C GLY A 73 11.88 12.32 2.24
N ARG A 74 11.68 13.48 1.61
CA ARG A 74 11.74 14.78 2.29
C ARG A 74 10.68 14.94 3.38
N ALA A 75 9.54 14.27 3.23
CA ALA A 75 8.48 14.24 4.23
C ALA A 75 8.80 13.28 5.40
N GLY A 76 9.85 12.45 5.30
CA GLY A 76 10.31 11.52 6.32
C GLY A 76 9.78 10.09 6.17
N ALA A 77 9.18 9.73 5.03
CA ALA A 77 8.83 8.34 4.75
C ALA A 77 10.10 7.47 4.68
N ALA A 78 10.01 6.24 5.19
CA ALA A 78 11.05 5.21 5.05
C ALA A 78 10.84 4.33 3.83
N ALA A 79 9.61 4.27 3.33
CA ALA A 79 9.24 3.51 2.15
C ALA A 79 7.99 4.11 1.47
N LEU A 80 7.83 3.81 0.20
CA LEU A 80 6.56 3.99 -0.49
C LEU A 80 6.24 2.76 -1.35
N HIS A 81 4.95 2.56 -1.63
CA HIS A 81 4.57 1.71 -2.73
C HIS A 81 3.85 2.51 -3.83
N VAL A 82 4.07 2.09 -5.06
CA VAL A 82 3.41 2.60 -6.26
C VAL A 82 2.83 1.43 -7.04
N GLU A 83 1.65 1.62 -7.65
CA GLU A 83 0.91 0.54 -8.30
C GLU A 83 0.82 0.68 -9.82
N ASP A 84 0.74 -0.45 -10.52
CA ASP A 84 0.68 -0.56 -11.99
C ASP A 84 -0.73 -0.35 -12.56
N GLN A 85 -1.65 0.29 -11.83
CA GLN A 85 -2.98 0.58 -12.34
C GLN A 85 -3.00 1.75 -13.33
N VAL A 86 -3.96 1.71 -14.26
CA VAL A 86 -4.33 2.85 -15.10
C VAL A 86 -5.06 3.89 -14.24
N PHE A 87 -4.70 5.16 -14.36
CA PHE A 87 -5.41 6.25 -13.70
C PHE A 87 -6.73 6.62 -14.44
N PRO A 88 -7.84 6.90 -13.75
CA PRO A 88 -8.03 6.89 -12.30
C PRO A 88 -8.06 5.45 -11.73
N LYS A 89 -7.27 5.24 -10.67
CA LYS A 89 -7.12 3.93 -10.04
C LYS A 89 -8.38 3.52 -9.27
N ARG A 90 -8.44 2.25 -8.86
CA ARG A 90 -9.48 1.70 -7.99
C ARG A 90 -8.86 0.97 -6.81
N CYS A 91 -9.60 0.85 -5.71
CA CYS A 91 -9.18 0.00 -4.61
C CYS A 91 -8.86 -1.43 -5.10
N GLY A 92 -7.75 -2.00 -4.64
CA GLY A 92 -7.22 -3.29 -5.10
C GLY A 92 -8.20 -4.47 -5.00
N HIS A 93 -9.17 -4.40 -4.08
CA HIS A 93 -10.19 -5.43 -3.90
C HIS A 93 -11.47 -5.21 -4.73
N LEU A 94 -11.57 -4.12 -5.49
CA LEU A 94 -12.70 -3.86 -6.39
C LEU A 94 -12.45 -4.39 -7.80
N ASP A 95 -13.55 -4.64 -8.53
CA ASP A 95 -13.50 -5.05 -9.93
C ASP A 95 -13.37 -3.84 -10.88
N GLY A 96 -13.02 -4.10 -12.14
CA GLY A 96 -12.89 -3.09 -13.19
C GLY A 96 -11.58 -2.30 -13.14
N LYS A 97 -10.57 -2.79 -12.43
CA LYS A 97 -9.18 -2.30 -12.53
C LYS A 97 -8.62 -2.59 -13.91
N GLN A 98 -7.64 -1.80 -14.32
CA GLN A 98 -6.81 -2.02 -15.50
C GLN A 98 -5.36 -1.78 -15.12
N CYS A 99 -4.44 -2.58 -15.66
CA CYS A 99 -3.01 -2.35 -15.49
C CYS A 99 -2.43 -1.68 -16.73
N VAL A 100 -1.45 -0.80 -16.53
CA VAL A 100 -0.63 -0.29 -17.62
C VAL A 100 0.26 -1.40 -18.19
N PRO A 101 0.85 -1.25 -19.40
CA PRO A 101 1.85 -2.17 -19.90
C PRO A 101 2.98 -2.38 -18.88
N ALA A 102 3.45 -3.61 -18.71
CA ALA A 102 4.46 -3.93 -17.72
C ALA A 102 5.78 -3.18 -17.95
N ASP A 103 6.16 -3.00 -19.23
CA ASP A 103 7.37 -2.27 -19.61
C ASP A 103 7.31 -0.79 -19.22
N ASP A 104 6.15 -0.14 -19.39
CA ASP A 104 5.96 1.27 -19.02
C ASP A 104 6.10 1.45 -17.50
N PHE A 105 5.50 0.54 -16.73
CA PHE A 105 5.63 0.62 -15.28
C PHE A 105 7.04 0.26 -14.80
N ALA A 106 7.72 -0.70 -15.44
CA ALA A 106 9.11 -1.01 -15.13
C ALA A 106 10.06 0.18 -15.37
N GLN A 107 9.81 0.98 -16.43
CA GLN A 107 10.55 2.23 -16.67
C GLN A 107 10.30 3.24 -15.55
N LYS A 108 9.04 3.40 -15.10
CA LYS A 108 8.69 4.24 -13.96
C LYS A 108 9.41 3.80 -12.67
N ILE A 109 9.42 2.49 -12.37
CA ILE A 109 10.15 1.93 -11.21
C ILE A 109 11.64 2.21 -11.32
N LYS A 110 12.25 2.02 -12.50
CA LYS A 110 13.67 2.30 -12.73
C LYS A 110 14.00 3.77 -12.45
N ALA A 111 13.23 4.70 -13.02
CA ALA A 111 13.43 6.12 -12.80
C ALA A 111 13.30 6.50 -11.31
N MET A 112 12.30 5.96 -10.60
CA MET A 112 12.16 6.15 -9.15
C MET A 112 13.35 5.58 -8.39
N SER A 113 13.81 4.38 -8.75
CA SER A 113 14.95 3.72 -8.11
C SER A 113 16.24 4.53 -8.22
N GLU A 114 16.50 5.16 -9.37
CA GLU A 114 17.66 6.01 -9.60
C GLU A 114 17.63 7.34 -8.81
N HIS A 115 16.45 7.72 -8.27
CA HIS A 115 16.24 8.97 -7.55
C HIS A 115 15.83 8.78 -6.09
N ARG A 116 16.18 7.63 -5.50
CA ARG A 116 15.89 7.36 -4.07
C ARG A 116 16.47 8.44 -3.17
N PRO A 117 15.77 8.80 -2.09
CA PRO A 117 16.30 9.75 -1.10
C PRO A 117 17.55 9.25 -0.37
N SER A 118 17.67 7.94 -0.19
CA SER A 118 18.81 7.25 0.42
C SER A 118 18.78 5.76 0.08
N ASP A 119 19.89 5.05 0.34
CA ASP A 119 19.99 3.59 0.16
C ASP A 119 19.05 2.81 1.10
N ASP A 120 18.66 3.38 2.23
CA ASP A 120 17.75 2.77 3.21
C ASP A 120 16.27 2.99 2.86
N PHE A 121 15.96 3.83 1.85
CA PHE A 121 14.58 4.08 1.44
C PHE A 121 14.07 2.94 0.55
N LEU A 122 12.99 2.25 0.97
CA LEU A 122 12.45 1.12 0.22
C LEU A 122 11.45 1.59 -0.84
N LEU A 123 11.72 1.21 -2.09
CA LEU A 123 10.78 1.34 -3.21
C LEU A 123 10.03 0.02 -3.38
N ILE A 124 8.72 0.06 -3.15
CA ILE A 124 7.84 -1.11 -3.23
C ILE A 124 7.00 -1.01 -4.51
N ALA A 125 7.14 -1.98 -5.40
CA ALA A 125 6.29 -2.07 -6.59
C ALA A 125 5.08 -2.95 -6.31
N ARG A 126 3.88 -2.36 -6.45
CA ARG A 126 2.63 -3.10 -6.37
C ARG A 126 2.14 -3.47 -7.76
N THR A 127 1.71 -4.74 -7.92
CA THR A 127 1.00 -5.18 -9.11
C THR A 127 -0.41 -5.65 -8.78
N ASP A 128 -1.37 -5.18 -9.54
CA ASP A 128 -2.77 -5.59 -9.46
C ASP A 128 -3.13 -6.68 -10.49
N ALA A 129 -2.14 -7.19 -11.23
CA ALA A 129 -2.31 -8.10 -12.36
C ALA A 129 -2.96 -9.44 -11.99
N ALA A 130 -2.79 -9.95 -10.75
CA ALA A 130 -3.46 -11.17 -10.30
C ALA A 130 -4.99 -11.07 -10.37
N GLY A 131 -5.53 -9.89 -10.11
CA GLY A 131 -6.96 -9.62 -10.18
C GLY A 131 -7.46 -9.11 -11.53
N VAL A 132 -6.56 -8.70 -12.42
CA VAL A 132 -6.88 -8.09 -13.73
C VAL A 132 -6.62 -9.04 -14.90
N HIS A 133 -5.49 -9.73 -14.87
CA HIS A 133 -5.03 -10.62 -15.93
C HIS A 133 -4.96 -12.07 -15.43
N SER A 134 -3.84 -12.42 -14.77
CA SER A 134 -3.64 -13.78 -14.24
C SER A 134 -2.56 -13.78 -13.14
N PHE A 135 -2.53 -14.87 -12.38
CA PHE A 135 -1.45 -15.15 -11.43
C PHE A 135 -0.06 -15.16 -12.12
N ALA A 136 0.04 -15.81 -13.28
CA ALA A 136 1.31 -15.88 -14.03
C ALA A 136 1.79 -14.49 -14.49
N ASP A 137 0.89 -13.61 -14.93
CA ASP A 137 1.22 -12.23 -15.30
C ASP A 137 1.68 -11.43 -14.06
N ALA A 138 1.02 -11.61 -12.92
CA ALA A 138 1.45 -10.96 -11.68
C ALA A 138 2.85 -11.39 -11.24
N VAL A 139 3.20 -12.67 -11.40
CA VAL A 139 4.56 -13.18 -11.14
C VAL A 139 5.57 -12.56 -12.11
N ALA A 140 5.29 -12.58 -13.41
CA ALA A 140 6.17 -12.02 -14.44
C ALA A 140 6.44 -10.53 -14.20
N ARG A 141 5.38 -9.77 -13.88
CA ARG A 141 5.49 -8.34 -13.53
C ARG A 141 6.31 -8.13 -12.26
N GLY A 142 6.07 -8.92 -11.21
CA GLY A 142 6.85 -8.81 -9.97
C GLY A 142 8.35 -9.02 -10.20
N GLN A 143 8.73 -10.00 -10.99
CA GLN A 143 10.12 -10.25 -11.39
C GLN A 143 10.69 -9.06 -12.19
N GLN A 144 9.96 -8.58 -13.20
CA GLN A 144 10.36 -7.46 -14.04
C GLN A 144 10.52 -6.16 -13.23
N TYR A 145 9.63 -5.89 -12.27
CA TYR A 145 9.72 -4.69 -11.44
C TYR A 145 10.89 -4.76 -10.45
N ARG A 146 11.21 -5.95 -9.97
CA ARG A 146 12.40 -6.19 -9.18
C ARG A 146 13.66 -5.93 -9.98
N ASP A 147 13.75 -6.45 -11.21
CA ASP A 147 14.87 -6.21 -12.11
C ASP A 147 15.00 -4.72 -12.48
N ALA A 148 13.90 -3.98 -12.49
CA ALA A 148 13.88 -2.53 -12.69
C ALA A 148 14.32 -1.73 -11.44
N GLY A 149 14.51 -2.36 -10.29
CA GLY A 149 15.06 -1.75 -9.09
C GLY A 149 14.09 -1.57 -7.93
N ALA A 150 12.91 -2.23 -7.96
CA ALA A 150 12.08 -2.33 -6.76
C ALA A 150 12.73 -3.23 -5.70
N ASP A 151 12.75 -2.78 -4.45
CA ASP A 151 13.30 -3.54 -3.32
C ASP A 151 12.35 -4.63 -2.85
N MET A 152 11.06 -4.33 -2.87
CA MET A 152 9.99 -5.19 -2.39
C MET A 152 8.84 -5.23 -3.40
N ILE A 153 8.20 -6.39 -3.52
CA ILE A 153 7.01 -6.55 -4.38
C ILE A 153 5.77 -6.72 -3.52
N PHE A 154 4.70 -6.06 -3.94
CA PHE A 154 3.38 -6.15 -3.35
C PHE A 154 2.38 -6.74 -4.37
N PRO A 155 2.17 -8.07 -4.36
CA PRO A 155 1.15 -8.70 -5.19
C PRO A 155 -0.23 -8.50 -4.58
N GLU A 156 -1.06 -7.67 -5.22
CA GLU A 156 -2.40 -7.38 -4.73
C GLU A 156 -3.42 -8.42 -5.20
N GLY A 157 -4.33 -8.78 -4.31
CA GLY A 157 -5.51 -9.56 -4.68
C GLY A 157 -5.28 -11.07 -4.82
N LEU A 158 -4.23 -11.62 -4.24
CA LEU A 158 -4.07 -13.07 -4.07
C LEU A 158 -5.17 -13.60 -3.14
N ARG A 159 -5.69 -14.80 -3.45
CA ARG A 159 -6.95 -15.30 -2.88
C ARG A 159 -6.80 -16.45 -1.92
N THR A 160 -5.70 -17.20 -1.98
CA THR A 160 -5.50 -18.39 -1.13
C THR A 160 -4.08 -18.42 -0.54
N GLU A 161 -3.89 -19.19 0.54
CA GLU A 161 -2.57 -19.42 1.12
C GLU A 161 -1.61 -20.07 0.14
N GLU A 162 -2.14 -20.93 -0.75
CA GLU A 162 -1.38 -21.58 -1.81
C GLU A 162 -0.85 -20.54 -2.82
N GLU A 163 -1.70 -19.61 -3.26
CA GLU A 163 -1.27 -18.52 -4.17
C GLU A 163 -0.17 -17.65 -3.52
N PHE A 164 -0.28 -17.32 -2.23
CA PHE A 164 0.78 -16.61 -1.51
C PHE A 164 2.09 -17.41 -1.47
N SER A 165 2.01 -18.72 -1.16
CA SER A 165 3.17 -19.60 -1.13
C SER A 165 3.83 -19.77 -2.51
N GLU A 166 3.02 -19.93 -3.55
CA GLU A 166 3.50 -20.08 -4.92
C GLU A 166 4.12 -18.78 -5.44
N TYR A 167 3.52 -17.63 -5.11
CA TYR A 167 4.07 -16.32 -5.48
C TYR A 167 5.44 -16.09 -4.84
N ALA A 168 5.58 -16.37 -3.54
CA ALA A 168 6.85 -16.21 -2.85
C ALA A 168 7.97 -17.09 -3.44
N LYS A 169 7.65 -18.31 -3.89
CA LYS A 169 8.61 -19.19 -4.56
C LYS A 169 8.97 -18.70 -5.98
N ALA A 170 7.98 -18.18 -6.71
CA ALA A 170 8.16 -17.74 -8.09
C ALA A 170 8.80 -16.36 -8.22
N CYS A 171 8.61 -15.48 -7.23
CA CYS A 171 9.17 -14.12 -7.20
C CYS A 171 9.98 -13.91 -5.91
N PRO A 172 11.16 -14.54 -5.76
CA PRO A 172 11.94 -14.50 -4.52
C PRO A 172 12.47 -13.10 -4.21
N GLY A 173 12.64 -12.79 -2.92
CA GLY A 173 13.07 -11.51 -2.37
C GLY A 173 11.99 -10.90 -1.49
N LEU A 174 12.15 -9.66 -1.03
CA LEU A 174 11.22 -9.04 -0.08
C LEU A 174 9.79 -8.93 -0.65
N LEU A 175 8.81 -9.37 0.14
CA LEU A 175 7.40 -9.38 -0.22
C LEU A 175 6.53 -8.71 0.84
N LEU A 176 5.54 -7.94 0.36
CA LEU A 176 4.51 -7.32 1.18
C LEU A 176 3.15 -8.00 0.94
N ALA A 177 2.45 -8.35 2.01
CA ALA A 177 1.08 -8.84 1.97
C ALA A 177 0.09 -7.78 2.51
N ASN A 178 -1.06 -7.68 1.87
CA ASN A 178 -2.16 -6.84 2.32
C ASN A 178 -3.22 -7.69 3.02
N MET A 179 -3.49 -7.38 4.29
CA MET A 179 -4.53 -8.04 5.08
C MET A 179 -5.62 -7.02 5.42
N THR A 180 -6.63 -6.98 4.57
CA THR A 180 -7.80 -6.12 4.78
C THR A 180 -9.07 -6.95 4.96
N GLU A 181 -9.87 -6.60 5.95
CA GLU A 181 -11.16 -7.24 6.18
C GLU A 181 -12.12 -6.94 5.02
N PHE A 182 -13.00 -7.88 4.73
CA PHE A 182 -14.00 -7.81 3.65
C PHE A 182 -13.40 -7.72 2.24
N GLY A 183 -12.11 -8.04 2.10
CA GLY A 183 -11.45 -8.16 0.80
C GLY A 183 -11.64 -9.53 0.16
N LYS A 184 -10.94 -9.75 -0.96
CA LYS A 184 -10.94 -11.03 -1.69
C LYS A 184 -10.04 -12.09 -1.03
N THR A 185 -9.08 -11.64 -0.23
CA THR A 185 -8.13 -12.49 0.50
C THR A 185 -8.75 -13.00 1.80
N PRO A 186 -8.62 -14.30 2.14
CA PRO A 186 -9.05 -14.81 3.44
C PRO A 186 -8.20 -14.24 4.57
N GLN A 187 -8.70 -14.34 5.81
CA GLN A 187 -7.96 -13.85 6.98
C GLN A 187 -6.77 -14.79 7.27
N ILE A 188 -5.57 -14.27 7.08
CA ILE A 188 -4.30 -14.98 7.30
C ILE A 188 -3.53 -14.23 8.39
N SER A 189 -2.98 -14.93 9.37
CA SER A 189 -2.21 -14.30 10.44
C SER A 189 -0.83 -13.83 9.96
N ALA A 190 -0.26 -12.79 10.59
CA ALA A 190 1.08 -12.31 10.30
C ALA A 190 2.13 -13.43 10.42
N LYS A 191 2.04 -14.27 11.47
CA LYS A 191 2.91 -15.43 11.64
C LYS A 191 2.82 -16.44 10.49
N LYS A 192 1.62 -16.60 9.91
CA LYS A 192 1.44 -17.48 8.76
C LYS A 192 2.08 -16.84 7.51
N PHE A 193 1.90 -15.53 7.28
CA PHE A 193 2.59 -14.84 6.19
C PHE A 193 4.10 -14.95 6.29
N GLU A 194 4.69 -14.78 7.47
CA GLU A 194 6.11 -15.03 7.72
C GLU A 194 6.53 -16.43 7.26
N SER A 195 5.75 -17.47 7.63
CA SER A 195 6.00 -18.86 7.21
C SER A 195 5.83 -19.10 5.72
N LEU A 196 5.11 -18.25 5.01
CA LEU A 196 4.91 -18.28 3.56
C LEU A 196 5.99 -17.49 2.79
N GLY A 197 6.91 -16.80 3.50
CA GLY A 197 8.01 -16.04 2.90
C GLY A 197 7.68 -14.57 2.65
N TYR A 198 6.77 -13.96 3.41
CA TYR A 198 6.47 -12.53 3.37
C TYR A 198 7.16 -11.81 4.51
N ASP A 199 7.76 -10.66 4.20
CA ASP A 199 8.57 -9.86 5.12
C ASP A 199 7.76 -8.74 5.79
N MET A 200 6.69 -8.30 5.15
CA MET A 200 5.82 -7.23 5.64
C MET A 200 4.35 -7.59 5.43
N VAL A 201 3.53 -7.26 6.43
CA VAL A 201 2.06 -7.37 6.34
C VAL A 201 1.45 -6.03 6.73
N ILE A 202 0.60 -5.46 5.86
CA ILE A 202 -0.14 -4.24 6.15
C ILE A 202 -1.60 -4.52 6.49
N TYR A 203 -2.15 -3.73 7.41
CA TYR A 203 -3.55 -3.72 7.84
C TYR A 203 -4.16 -2.34 7.57
N PRO A 204 -4.47 -2.01 6.31
CA PRO A 204 -4.69 -0.63 5.87
C PRO A 204 -5.91 0.06 6.49
N LEU A 205 -6.95 -0.69 6.83
CA LEU A 205 -8.25 -0.14 7.26
C LEU A 205 -8.74 -0.65 8.61
N SER A 206 -8.10 -1.64 9.21
CA SER A 206 -8.58 -2.35 10.42
C SER A 206 -8.85 -1.40 11.58
N MET A 207 -7.89 -0.56 11.93
CA MET A 207 -8.04 0.37 13.05
C MET A 207 -9.08 1.46 12.77
N MET A 208 -9.15 1.94 11.53
CA MET A 208 -10.18 2.91 11.12
C MET A 208 -11.58 2.32 11.21
N ARG A 209 -11.79 1.10 10.70
CA ARG A 209 -13.10 0.40 10.78
C ARG A 209 -13.53 0.16 12.22
N LEU A 210 -12.62 -0.25 13.09
CA LEU A 210 -12.89 -0.41 14.52
C LEU A 210 -13.29 0.93 15.17
N ALA A 211 -12.56 2.01 14.90
CA ALA A 211 -12.86 3.34 15.41
C ALA A 211 -14.24 3.82 14.93
N MET A 212 -14.52 3.72 13.63
CA MET A 212 -15.80 4.13 13.04
C MET A 212 -16.98 3.32 13.60
N GLY A 213 -16.82 2.02 13.82
CA GLY A 213 -17.84 1.18 14.45
C GLY A 213 -18.14 1.60 15.88
N HIS A 214 -17.15 2.03 16.65
CA HIS A 214 -17.36 2.56 18.00
C HIS A 214 -18.01 3.94 17.97
N VAL A 215 -17.62 4.82 17.06
CA VAL A 215 -18.25 6.13 16.86
C VAL A 215 -19.72 5.96 16.48
N ALA A 216 -20.04 5.06 15.54
CA ALA A 216 -21.44 4.81 15.16
C ALA A 216 -22.30 4.34 16.34
N ARG A 217 -21.75 3.44 17.19
CA ARG A 217 -22.45 3.04 18.41
C ARG A 217 -22.63 4.19 19.40
N GLY A 218 -21.59 5.03 19.58
CA GLY A 218 -21.69 6.22 20.44
C GLY A 218 -22.77 7.20 19.99
N LEU A 219 -22.84 7.47 18.68
CA LEU A 219 -23.88 8.34 18.11
C LEU A 219 -25.29 7.76 18.30
N SER A 220 -25.45 6.43 18.17
CA SER A 220 -26.73 5.76 18.45
C SER A 220 -27.15 5.95 19.89
N LEU A 221 -26.22 5.91 20.86
CA LEU A 221 -26.53 6.12 22.28
C LEU A 221 -27.00 7.56 22.56
N ILE A 222 -26.45 8.56 21.84
CA ILE A 222 -26.90 9.96 21.99
C ILE A 222 -28.36 10.08 21.55
N HIS A 223 -28.75 9.48 20.44
CA HIS A 223 -30.14 9.48 19.98
C HIS A 223 -31.13 8.75 20.93
N ILE A 224 -30.67 7.72 21.64
CA ILE A 224 -31.48 6.95 22.59
C ILE A 224 -31.66 7.75 23.90
N SER A 225 -30.67 8.57 24.25
CA SER A 225 -30.69 9.33 25.50
C SER A 225 -31.32 10.71 25.43
N GLU A 226 -31.75 11.16 24.24
CA GLU A 226 -32.55 12.37 24.11
C GLU A 226 -34.03 12.07 24.44
N PRO A 227 -34.66 12.85 25.35
CA PRO A 227 -36.07 12.68 25.74
C PRO A 227 -37.07 13.04 24.64
#